data_bcf647a5791ddd2a46e0da3fdbd31237
#
_entry.id   bcf647a5791ddd2a46e0da3fdbd31237
#
_cell.length_a   1.000
_cell.length_b   1.000
_cell.length_c   1.000
_cell.angle_alpha   90.00
_cell.angle_beta   90.00
_cell.angle_gamma   90.00
#
_symmetry.space_group_name_H-M   'P 1'
#
loop_
_entity.id
_entity.type
_entity.pdbx_description
1 polymer ?
#
loop_
_entity_poly.entity_id
_entity_poly.type
_entity_poly.pdbx_seq_one_letter_code
_entity_poly.pdbx_strand_id
1 'polypeptide(L)'
;MSRLSRFVTSGVVVAASALLTTGCSSKDTFGFGFDPGLSSVNDISLPLWQGAWIAGGVVGVFTLILILWPAVFHRGKKDDPSFPKQTQYNVPVEVAYTVIPFIIVAVLFYYTAQKQTVITEKTTTYAHEITVEGIQWSWQFGYPEAGPKAVVTGTPEQTPTLVVPLGERVRYTLTANDVVHGFWI
;
A
#
# COMPACT_ATOMS: atom_id res chain seq x y z
N MET A 1 -17.83 -29.80 -27.57
CA MET A 1 -16.73 -28.81 -27.38
C MET A 1 -15.48 -29.57 -27.02
N SER A 2 -14.40 -29.42 -27.73
CA SER A 2 -13.12 -30.06 -27.49
C SER A 2 -12.51 -29.51 -26.15
N ARG A 3 -11.66 -30.27 -25.49
CA ARG A 3 -10.96 -29.81 -24.27
C ARG A 3 -10.22 -28.50 -24.53
N LEU A 4 -9.64 -28.37 -25.73
CA LEU A 4 -8.91 -27.17 -26.14
C LEU A 4 -9.84 -25.92 -26.18
N SER A 5 -11.06 -26.03 -26.68
CA SER A 5 -12.01 -24.91 -26.72
C SER A 5 -12.40 -24.44 -25.31
N ARG A 6 -12.53 -25.33 -24.33
CA ARG A 6 -12.82 -24.96 -22.94
C ARG A 6 -11.66 -24.21 -22.29
N PHE A 7 -10.41 -24.62 -22.56
CA PHE A 7 -9.23 -23.91 -22.04
C PHE A 7 -9.09 -22.52 -22.64
N VAL A 8 -9.32 -22.39 -23.96
CA VAL A 8 -9.29 -21.09 -24.63
C VAL A 8 -10.39 -20.17 -24.10
N THR A 9 -11.61 -20.68 -23.94
CA THR A 9 -12.73 -19.88 -23.41
C THR A 9 -12.47 -19.45 -21.96
N SER A 10 -11.97 -20.36 -21.08
CA SER A 10 -11.62 -20.02 -19.70
C SER A 10 -10.48 -18.99 -19.64
N GLY A 11 -9.46 -19.12 -20.49
CA GLY A 11 -8.36 -18.16 -20.57
C GLY A 11 -8.82 -16.77 -21.02
N VAL A 12 -9.70 -16.72 -22.01
CA VAL A 12 -10.28 -15.45 -22.48
C VAL A 12 -11.16 -14.79 -21.42
N VAL A 13 -11.97 -15.56 -20.69
CA VAL A 13 -12.82 -15.04 -19.61
C VAL A 13 -11.96 -14.48 -18.47
N VAL A 14 -10.90 -15.20 -18.07
CA VAL A 14 -9.97 -14.72 -17.00
C VAL A 14 -9.24 -13.46 -17.45
N ALA A 15 -8.74 -13.42 -18.69
CA ALA A 15 -8.08 -12.22 -19.22
C ALA A 15 -9.04 -11.03 -19.34
N ALA A 16 -10.27 -11.24 -19.79
CA ALA A 16 -11.30 -10.21 -19.87
C ALA A 16 -11.70 -9.70 -18.47
N SER A 17 -11.83 -10.60 -17.50
CA SER A 17 -12.13 -10.23 -16.10
C SER A 17 -10.97 -9.41 -15.49
N ALA A 18 -9.73 -9.78 -15.76
CA ALA A 18 -8.55 -9.02 -15.29
C ALA A 18 -8.51 -7.62 -15.90
N LEU A 19 -8.88 -7.46 -17.19
CA LEU A 19 -8.95 -6.15 -17.85
C LEU A 19 -10.09 -5.27 -17.30
N LEU A 20 -11.19 -5.85 -16.85
CA LEU A 20 -12.32 -5.13 -16.27
C LEU A 20 -12.07 -4.66 -14.82
N THR A 21 -11.10 -5.24 -14.13
CA THR A 21 -10.73 -4.87 -12.76
C THR A 21 -9.60 -3.83 -12.68
N THR A 22 -9.05 -3.38 -13.82
CA THR A 22 -8.04 -2.33 -13.86
C THR A 22 -8.68 -0.97 -13.63
N GLY A 23 -8.82 -0.58 -12.38
CA GLY A 23 -9.24 0.76 -11.97
C GLY A 23 -8.11 1.80 -11.99
N CYS A 24 -6.95 1.48 -12.58
CA CYS A 24 -5.81 2.38 -12.62
C CYS A 24 -6.00 3.44 -13.70
N SER A 25 -6.01 4.71 -13.30
CA SER A 25 -5.86 5.83 -14.22
C SER A 25 -4.48 5.78 -14.88
N SER A 26 -4.40 6.11 -16.17
CA SER A 26 -3.13 6.14 -16.91
C SER A 26 -2.12 7.17 -16.37
N LYS A 27 -2.56 8.12 -15.54
CA LYS A 27 -1.70 9.12 -14.88
C LYS A 27 -0.99 8.56 -13.63
N ASP A 28 -1.54 7.51 -13.01
CA ASP A 28 -1.08 7.01 -11.69
C ASP A 28 -0.31 5.68 -11.79
N THR A 29 0.08 5.27 -12.99
CA THR A 29 0.56 3.89 -13.26
C THR A 29 1.78 3.50 -12.44
N PHE A 30 2.66 4.42 -12.09
CA PHE A 30 3.87 4.15 -11.29
C PHE A 30 3.79 4.61 -9.83
N GLY A 31 2.77 5.39 -9.47
CA GLY A 31 2.54 5.82 -8.09
C GLY A 31 1.74 4.83 -7.26
N PHE A 32 1.03 3.88 -7.90
CA PHE A 32 0.10 2.95 -7.22
C PHE A 32 -0.87 3.67 -6.28
N GLY A 33 -1.41 4.82 -6.72
CA GLY A 33 -2.30 5.68 -5.94
C GLY A 33 -1.60 6.82 -5.19
N PHE A 34 -0.28 6.95 -5.28
CA PHE A 34 0.47 8.10 -4.79
C PHE A 34 0.88 8.98 -5.96
N ASP A 35 0.49 10.25 -5.96
CA ASP A 35 0.93 11.22 -6.94
C ASP A 35 2.34 11.72 -6.61
N PRO A 36 3.33 11.58 -7.52
CA PRO A 36 4.68 12.08 -7.29
C PRO A 36 4.71 13.61 -7.16
N GLY A 37 5.58 14.15 -6.32
CA GLY A 37 5.85 15.57 -6.23
C GLY A 37 4.82 16.40 -5.46
N LEU A 38 3.88 15.76 -4.75
CA LEU A 38 2.90 16.48 -3.92
C LEU A 38 3.55 17.11 -2.69
N SER A 39 4.49 16.43 -2.06
CA SER A 39 5.23 16.94 -0.91
C SER A 39 6.57 16.22 -0.75
N SER A 40 7.49 16.84 0.00
CA SER A 40 8.79 16.23 0.31
C SER A 40 8.64 14.91 1.10
N VAL A 41 7.62 14.78 1.94
CA VAL A 41 7.31 13.56 2.69
C VAL A 41 6.80 12.47 1.74
N ASN A 42 5.94 12.83 0.80
CA ASN A 42 5.44 11.92 -0.24
C ASN A 42 6.60 11.36 -1.08
N ASP A 43 7.53 12.21 -1.50
CA ASP A 43 8.69 11.78 -2.31
C ASP A 43 9.66 10.86 -1.54
N ILE A 44 9.72 10.98 -0.22
CA ILE A 44 10.47 10.04 0.64
C ILE A 44 9.75 8.68 0.74
N SER A 45 8.42 8.69 0.82
CA SER A 45 7.59 7.50 1.02
C SER A 45 7.36 6.71 -0.27
N LEU A 46 7.26 7.39 -1.40
CA LEU A 46 6.92 6.79 -2.69
C LEU A 46 7.84 5.63 -3.12
N PRO A 47 9.19 5.73 -3.04
CA PRO A 47 10.05 4.61 -3.40
C PRO A 47 9.88 3.38 -2.50
N LEU A 48 9.60 3.58 -1.20
CA LEU A 48 9.31 2.49 -0.28
C LEU A 48 8.01 1.78 -0.65
N TRP A 49 6.97 2.55 -0.96
CA TRP A 49 5.68 2.07 -1.42
C TRP A 49 5.79 1.26 -2.72
N GLN A 50 6.47 1.80 -3.72
CA GLN A 50 6.73 1.11 -5.00
C GLN A 50 7.52 -0.19 -4.79
N GLY A 51 8.58 -0.15 -3.98
CA GLY A 51 9.39 -1.32 -3.65
C GLY A 51 8.59 -2.41 -2.94
N ALA A 52 7.70 -2.03 -2.03
CA ALA A 52 6.81 -2.97 -1.33
C ALA A 52 5.81 -3.64 -2.30
N TRP A 53 5.22 -2.89 -3.25
CA TRP A 53 4.36 -3.44 -4.28
C TRP A 53 5.09 -4.40 -5.23
N ILE A 54 6.31 -4.06 -5.64
CA ILE A 54 7.14 -4.93 -6.49
C ILE A 54 7.47 -6.23 -5.74
N ALA A 55 7.93 -6.13 -4.49
CA ALA A 55 8.23 -7.29 -3.67
C ALA A 55 7.00 -8.18 -3.45
N GLY A 56 5.86 -7.57 -3.09
CA GLY A 56 4.59 -8.26 -2.93
C GLY A 56 4.10 -8.92 -4.22
N GLY A 57 4.26 -8.25 -5.37
CA GLY A 57 3.92 -8.78 -6.68
C GLY A 57 4.76 -10.02 -7.04
N VAL A 58 6.07 -9.96 -6.82
CA VAL A 58 6.99 -11.10 -7.07
C VAL A 58 6.62 -12.30 -6.21
N VAL A 59 6.43 -12.09 -4.90
CA VAL A 59 6.00 -13.16 -3.97
C VAL A 59 4.62 -13.69 -4.34
N GLY A 60 3.68 -12.82 -4.69
CA GLY A 60 2.33 -13.19 -5.08
C GLY A 60 2.30 -14.05 -6.35
N VAL A 61 3.02 -13.66 -7.40
CA VAL A 61 3.15 -14.42 -8.65
C VAL A 61 3.81 -15.77 -8.38
N PHE A 62 4.89 -15.79 -7.63
CA PHE A 62 5.57 -17.04 -7.25
C PHE A 62 4.63 -17.99 -6.50
N THR A 63 3.92 -17.49 -5.50
CA THR A 63 2.94 -18.29 -4.74
C THR A 63 1.80 -18.80 -5.63
N LEU A 64 1.30 -17.95 -6.52
CA LEU A 64 0.26 -18.34 -7.47
C LEU A 64 0.74 -19.47 -8.39
N ILE A 65 1.97 -19.40 -8.88
CA ILE A 65 2.58 -20.49 -9.68
C ILE A 65 2.65 -21.78 -8.87
N LEU A 66 3.10 -21.73 -7.61
CA LEU A 66 3.15 -22.91 -6.74
C LEU A 66 1.79 -23.54 -6.50
N ILE A 67 0.72 -22.75 -6.42
CA ILE A 67 -0.65 -23.24 -6.23
C ILE A 67 -1.20 -23.84 -7.52
N LEU A 68 -1.03 -23.14 -8.64
CA LEU A 68 -1.61 -23.55 -9.92
C LEU A 68 -0.87 -24.73 -10.56
N TRP A 69 0.44 -24.82 -10.37
CA TRP A 69 1.27 -25.88 -10.96
C TRP A 69 0.76 -27.29 -10.64
N PRO A 70 0.57 -27.69 -9.37
CA PRO A 70 0.03 -29.00 -9.04
C PRO A 70 -1.40 -29.17 -9.55
N ALA A 71 -2.24 -28.14 -9.47
CA ALA A 71 -3.62 -28.21 -9.94
C ALA A 71 -3.75 -28.47 -11.46
N VAL A 72 -2.76 -28.02 -12.24
CA VAL A 72 -2.75 -28.23 -13.70
C VAL A 72 -2.03 -29.52 -14.09
N PHE A 73 -0.82 -29.75 -13.54
CA PHE A 73 0.09 -30.79 -14.02
C PHE A 73 0.08 -32.08 -13.20
N HIS A 74 -0.39 -32.05 -11.92
CA HIS A 74 -0.37 -33.19 -11.00
C HIS A 74 -1.80 -33.66 -10.65
N ARG A 75 -2.70 -33.65 -11.63
CA ARG A 75 -4.07 -34.18 -11.42
C ARG A 75 -4.05 -35.68 -11.34
N GLY A 76 -4.65 -36.26 -10.28
CA GLY A 76 -4.88 -37.70 -10.15
C GLY A 76 -5.71 -38.24 -11.33
N LYS A 77 -5.37 -39.41 -11.78
CA LYS A 77 -6.18 -40.14 -12.78
C LYS A 77 -7.42 -40.71 -12.10
N LYS A 78 -8.57 -40.58 -12.75
CA LYS A 78 -9.87 -40.96 -12.18
C LYS A 78 -9.99 -42.45 -11.79
N ASP A 79 -9.20 -43.30 -12.43
CA ASP A 79 -9.26 -44.74 -12.27
C ASP A 79 -8.00 -45.34 -11.58
N ASP A 80 -7.15 -44.48 -10.99
CA ASP A 80 -5.94 -44.92 -10.28
C ASP A 80 -6.22 -44.93 -8.78
N PRO A 81 -6.34 -46.14 -8.15
CA PRO A 81 -6.59 -46.26 -6.71
C PRO A 81 -5.34 -46.01 -5.86
N SER A 82 -4.17 -45.75 -6.47
CA SER A 82 -2.93 -45.52 -5.74
C SER A 82 -2.89 -44.15 -5.05
N PHE A 83 -2.46 -44.15 -3.80
CA PHE A 83 -2.16 -42.90 -3.11
C PHE A 83 -0.83 -42.32 -3.64
N PRO A 84 -0.78 -41.03 -3.93
CA PRO A 84 0.47 -40.39 -4.31
C PRO A 84 1.50 -40.49 -3.19
N LYS A 85 2.79 -40.55 -3.57
CA LYS A 85 3.88 -40.60 -2.58
C LYS A 85 3.79 -39.42 -1.62
N GLN A 86 3.68 -39.71 -0.34
CA GLN A 86 3.65 -38.74 0.73
C GLN A 86 5.09 -38.42 1.19
N THR A 87 5.52 -37.16 1.01
CA THR A 87 6.82 -36.71 1.51
C THR A 87 6.60 -36.08 2.89
N GLN A 88 7.13 -36.70 3.93
CA GLN A 88 6.93 -36.26 5.31
C GLN A 88 7.84 -35.08 5.68
N TYR A 89 9.09 -35.10 5.22
CA TYR A 89 10.08 -34.09 5.52
C TYR A 89 10.87 -33.67 4.27
N ASN A 90 11.16 -32.39 4.17
CA ASN A 90 12.15 -31.83 3.24
C ASN A 90 12.84 -30.63 3.90
N VAL A 91 13.81 -30.93 4.77
CA VAL A 91 14.51 -29.91 5.57
C VAL A 91 15.05 -28.74 4.75
N PRO A 92 15.68 -28.91 3.57
CA PRO A 92 16.12 -27.78 2.77
C PRO A 92 14.98 -26.84 2.35
N VAL A 93 13.82 -27.38 1.95
CA VAL A 93 12.66 -26.59 1.57
C VAL A 93 12.05 -25.92 2.80
N GLU A 94 11.99 -26.60 3.93
CA GLU A 94 11.48 -26.07 5.20
C GLU A 94 12.31 -24.87 5.69
N VAL A 95 13.64 -25.01 5.64
CA VAL A 95 14.56 -23.91 5.94
C VAL A 95 14.38 -22.76 4.95
N ALA A 96 14.28 -23.06 3.66
CA ALA A 96 14.15 -22.03 2.63
C ALA A 96 12.88 -21.20 2.79
N TYR A 97 11.69 -21.84 2.97
CA TYR A 97 10.44 -21.07 3.12
C TYR A 97 10.32 -20.37 4.46
N THR A 98 11.16 -20.68 5.45
CA THR A 98 11.25 -19.94 6.72
C THR A 98 12.21 -18.76 6.61
N VAL A 99 13.42 -19.01 6.10
CA VAL A 99 14.51 -18.02 6.08
C VAL A 99 14.28 -16.93 5.02
N ILE A 100 13.81 -17.30 3.83
CA ILE A 100 13.61 -16.32 2.74
C ILE A 100 12.57 -15.25 3.12
N PRO A 101 11.36 -15.57 3.60
CA PRO A 101 10.42 -14.56 4.05
C PRO A 101 10.95 -13.71 5.21
N PHE A 102 11.67 -14.32 6.15
CA PHE A 102 12.31 -13.58 7.25
C PHE A 102 13.29 -12.52 6.72
N ILE A 103 14.13 -12.87 5.76
CA ILE A 103 15.07 -11.91 5.15
C ILE A 103 14.30 -10.79 4.44
N ILE A 104 13.25 -11.12 3.67
CA ILE A 104 12.42 -10.11 2.98
C ILE A 104 11.83 -9.12 4.01
N VAL A 105 11.24 -9.62 5.08
CA VAL A 105 10.67 -8.78 6.14
C VAL A 105 11.75 -7.93 6.82
N ALA A 106 12.92 -8.49 7.12
CA ALA A 106 14.02 -7.75 7.74
C ALA A 106 14.51 -6.60 6.84
N VAL A 107 14.61 -6.84 5.53
CA VAL A 107 15.01 -5.81 4.55
C VAL A 107 13.94 -4.70 4.47
N LEU A 108 12.67 -5.07 4.35
CA LEU A 108 11.57 -4.09 4.33
C LEU A 108 11.51 -3.29 5.62
N PHE A 109 11.68 -3.93 6.77
CA PHE A 109 11.74 -3.25 8.07
C PHE A 109 12.90 -2.24 8.14
N TYR A 110 14.08 -2.62 7.69
CA TYR A 110 15.24 -1.73 7.67
C TYR A 110 14.98 -0.46 6.85
N TYR A 111 14.49 -0.60 5.62
CA TYR A 111 14.17 0.56 4.78
C TYR A 111 13.02 1.39 5.35
N THR A 112 12.01 0.76 5.93
CA THR A 112 10.89 1.46 6.59
C THR A 112 11.40 2.29 7.76
N ALA A 113 12.21 1.70 8.63
CA ALA A 113 12.76 2.40 9.79
C ALA A 113 13.63 3.61 9.38
N GLN A 114 14.46 3.46 8.34
CA GLN A 114 15.24 4.58 7.81
C GLN A 114 14.36 5.72 7.28
N LYS A 115 13.36 5.40 6.46
CA LYS A 115 12.46 6.42 5.91
C LYS A 115 11.63 7.09 7.02
N GLN A 116 11.14 6.30 7.95
CA GLN A 116 10.40 6.82 9.11
C GLN A 116 11.24 7.79 9.94
N THR A 117 12.51 7.48 10.20
CA THR A 117 13.42 8.38 10.91
C THR A 117 13.51 9.74 10.25
N VAL A 118 13.65 9.78 8.91
CA VAL A 118 13.72 11.04 8.16
C VAL A 118 12.39 11.80 8.18
N ILE A 119 11.25 11.10 8.04
CA ILE A 119 9.93 11.72 8.03
C ILE A 119 9.56 12.29 9.40
N THR A 120 9.94 11.61 10.48
CA THR A 120 9.63 12.03 11.85
C THR A 120 10.66 12.98 12.44
N GLU A 121 11.70 13.33 11.69
CA GLU A 121 12.70 14.30 12.12
C GLU A 121 12.05 15.68 12.31
N LYS A 122 12.13 16.18 13.53
CA LYS A 122 11.59 17.49 13.87
C LYS A 122 12.54 18.58 13.42
N THR A 123 12.08 19.44 12.53
CA THR A 123 12.81 20.65 12.15
C THR A 123 12.29 21.87 12.92
N THR A 124 13.20 22.75 13.27
CA THR A 124 12.86 24.07 13.87
C THR A 124 12.69 25.15 12.83
N THR A 125 13.10 24.88 11.58
CA THR A 125 13.03 25.85 10.47
C THR A 125 11.77 25.60 9.64
N TYR A 126 10.80 26.49 9.76
CA TYR A 126 9.56 26.52 8.98
C TYR A 126 9.17 27.96 8.68
N ALA A 127 8.44 28.18 7.60
CA ALA A 127 7.97 29.50 7.18
C ALA A 127 6.60 29.82 7.78
N HIS A 128 5.74 28.80 7.93
CA HIS A 128 4.36 28.97 8.37
C HIS A 128 3.99 27.94 9.45
N GLU A 129 3.04 28.33 10.30
CA GLU A 129 2.44 27.43 11.29
C GLU A 129 0.92 27.33 11.07
N ILE A 130 0.41 26.09 11.08
CA ILE A 130 -1.02 25.79 11.01
C ILE A 130 -1.38 24.90 12.18
N THR A 131 -2.41 25.28 12.91
CA THR A 131 -3.00 24.41 13.95
C THR A 131 -4.03 23.50 13.31
N VAL A 132 -3.96 22.21 13.65
CA VAL A 132 -4.88 21.19 13.16
C VAL A 132 -5.54 20.54 14.34
N GLU A 133 -6.84 20.68 14.47
CA GLU A 133 -7.62 20.12 15.56
C GLU A 133 -8.57 19.04 15.02
N GLY A 134 -8.42 17.82 15.55
CA GLY A 134 -9.35 16.72 15.27
C GLY A 134 -10.59 16.85 16.15
N ILE A 135 -11.75 16.76 15.53
CA ILE A 135 -13.06 16.76 16.17
C ILE A 135 -13.92 15.62 15.60
N GLN A 136 -14.83 15.05 16.37
CA GLN A 136 -15.77 14.05 15.85
C GLN A 136 -16.84 14.74 14.98
N TRP A 137 -16.90 14.52 13.69
CA TRP A 137 -16.18 13.63 12.76
C TRP A 137 -15.59 14.49 11.64
N SER A 138 -14.75 15.45 11.98
CA SER A 138 -14.20 16.43 11.05
C SER A 138 -12.87 17.01 11.55
N TRP A 139 -12.40 18.05 10.88
CA TRP A 139 -11.16 18.78 11.18
C TRP A 139 -11.42 20.26 11.29
N GLN A 140 -10.61 20.92 12.10
CA GLN A 140 -10.53 22.37 12.17
C GLN A 140 -9.09 22.80 11.87
N PHE A 141 -8.92 23.77 10.98
CA PHE A 141 -7.64 24.36 10.62
C PHE A 141 -7.57 25.79 11.07
N GLY A 142 -6.56 26.13 11.87
CA GLY A 142 -6.32 27.50 12.32
C GLY A 142 -5.04 28.03 11.68
N TYR A 143 -5.08 29.29 11.27
CA TYR A 143 -3.98 30.02 10.62
C TYR A 143 -3.55 31.20 11.51
N PRO A 144 -2.66 30.97 12.52
CA PRO A 144 -2.31 32.00 13.53
C PRO A 144 -1.76 33.30 12.93
N GLU A 145 -1.02 33.18 11.81
CA GLU A 145 -0.42 34.33 11.13
C GLU A 145 -1.46 35.24 10.46
N ALA A 146 -2.61 34.70 10.07
CA ALA A 146 -3.73 35.46 9.54
C ALA A 146 -4.66 36.03 10.62
N GLY A 147 -4.33 35.78 11.88
CA GLY A 147 -5.03 36.31 13.05
C GLY A 147 -5.86 35.25 13.79
N PRO A 148 -6.29 35.55 15.04
CA PRO A 148 -6.90 34.58 15.94
C PRO A 148 -8.29 34.08 15.50
N LYS A 149 -8.91 34.72 14.52
CA LYS A 149 -10.21 34.32 13.94
C LYS A 149 -10.08 33.64 12.58
N ALA A 150 -8.85 33.45 12.09
CA ALA A 150 -8.60 32.75 10.82
C ALA A 150 -8.68 31.22 11.04
N VAL A 151 -9.89 30.72 11.17
CA VAL A 151 -10.18 29.31 11.45
C VAL A 151 -11.18 28.79 10.43
N VAL A 152 -10.91 27.60 9.88
CA VAL A 152 -11.81 26.87 8.97
C VAL A 152 -12.22 25.59 9.67
N THR A 153 -13.50 25.46 9.98
CA THR A 153 -14.05 24.28 10.65
C THR A 153 -14.94 23.51 9.69
N GLY A 154 -14.71 22.22 9.57
CA GLY A 154 -15.55 21.32 8.79
C GLY A 154 -16.64 20.66 9.62
N THR A 155 -17.58 20.03 8.92
CA THR A 155 -18.61 19.15 9.49
C THR A 155 -18.50 17.76 8.86
N PRO A 156 -19.21 16.74 9.37
CA PRO A 156 -19.27 15.43 8.73
C PRO A 156 -19.76 15.49 7.27
N GLU A 157 -20.66 16.42 6.96
CA GLU A 157 -21.26 16.60 5.64
C GLU A 157 -20.39 17.48 4.72
N GLN A 158 -19.56 18.34 5.31
CA GLN A 158 -18.74 19.29 4.56
C GLN A 158 -17.29 19.24 5.05
N THR A 159 -16.45 18.53 4.30
CA THR A 159 -15.01 18.43 4.58
C THR A 159 -14.34 19.80 4.46
N PRO A 160 -13.53 20.24 5.44
CA PRO A 160 -12.83 21.51 5.38
C PRO A 160 -11.66 21.43 4.39
N THR A 161 -11.36 22.53 3.72
CA THR A 161 -10.20 22.63 2.84
C THR A 161 -9.01 23.18 3.62
N LEU A 162 -7.91 22.42 3.66
CA LEU A 162 -6.63 22.87 4.17
C LEU A 162 -5.91 23.67 3.07
N VAL A 163 -5.64 24.94 3.32
CA VAL A 163 -4.90 25.79 2.38
C VAL A 163 -3.46 25.94 2.87
N VAL A 164 -2.51 25.65 1.98
CA VAL A 164 -1.07 25.71 2.30
C VAL A 164 -0.31 26.46 1.21
N PRO A 165 0.78 27.18 1.55
CA PRO A 165 1.63 27.82 0.55
C PRO A 165 2.42 26.77 -0.24
N LEU A 166 2.56 27.00 -1.54
CA LEU A 166 3.32 26.13 -2.44
C LEU A 166 4.83 26.34 -2.26
N GLY A 167 5.57 25.25 -2.11
CA GLY A 167 7.03 25.27 -2.06
C GLY A 167 7.63 25.75 -0.73
N GLU A 168 6.79 26.00 0.27
CA GLU A 168 7.24 26.43 1.58
C GLU A 168 7.05 25.34 2.64
N ARG A 169 7.87 25.40 3.69
CA ARG A 169 7.81 24.45 4.79
C ARG A 169 6.80 24.91 5.83
N VAL A 170 5.79 24.08 6.07
CA VAL A 170 4.72 24.34 7.02
C VAL A 170 4.89 23.43 8.24
N ARG A 171 4.75 24.01 9.43
CA ARG A 171 4.64 23.29 10.70
C ARG A 171 3.17 23.06 11.04
N TYR A 172 2.81 21.82 11.28
CA TYR A 172 1.48 21.46 11.77
C TYR A 172 1.54 21.18 13.24
N THR A 173 0.75 21.90 14.04
CA THR A 173 0.53 21.60 15.46
C THR A 173 -0.79 20.86 15.60
N LEU A 174 -0.70 19.53 15.89
CA LEU A 174 -1.83 18.62 15.93
C LEU A 174 -2.37 18.49 17.35
N THR A 175 -3.68 18.66 17.49
CA THR A 175 -4.43 18.42 18.73
C THR A 175 -5.69 17.62 18.45
N ALA A 176 -6.22 16.93 19.46
CA ALA A 176 -7.49 16.25 19.42
C ALA A 176 -8.19 16.45 20.77
N ASN A 177 -9.41 16.97 20.74
CA ASN A 177 -10.14 17.34 21.98
C ASN A 177 -11.08 16.23 22.46
N ASP A 178 -11.35 15.23 21.65
CA ASP A 178 -12.29 14.16 21.96
C ASP A 178 -11.66 12.76 21.88
N VAL A 179 -11.38 12.24 20.70
CA VAL A 179 -10.82 10.91 20.47
C VAL A 179 -9.52 10.99 19.67
N VAL A 180 -8.78 9.89 19.58
CA VAL A 180 -7.57 9.81 18.75
C VAL A 180 -7.94 9.96 17.27
N HIS A 181 -7.29 10.89 16.58
CA HIS A 181 -7.43 11.13 15.15
C HIS A 181 -6.11 10.86 14.42
N GLY A 182 -6.19 10.27 13.23
CA GLY A 182 -5.07 10.13 12.30
C GLY A 182 -5.11 11.26 11.27
N PHE A 183 -4.17 12.20 11.34
CA PHE A 183 -4.02 13.26 10.33
C PHE A 183 -3.06 12.80 9.25
N TRP A 184 -3.55 12.77 8.02
CA TRP A 184 -2.78 12.34 6.85
C TRP A 184 -3.10 13.24 5.66
N ILE A 185 -2.05 13.82 5.04
CA ILE A 185 -2.11 14.71 3.86
C ILE A 185 -1.06 14.30 2.84
#